data_5476edd91df4cb6d4126e291243d0615
#
_entry.id   5476edd91df4cb6d4126e291243d0615
#
_cell.length_a   1.000
_cell.length_b   1.000
_cell.length_c   1.000
_cell.angle_alpha   90.00
_cell.angle_beta   90.00
_cell.angle_gamma   90.00
#
_symmetry.space_group_name_H-M   'P 1'
#
loop_
_entity.id
_entity.type
_entity.pdbx_description
1 polymer ?
#
loop_
_entity_poly.entity_id
_entity_poly.type
_entity_poly.pdbx_seq_one_letter_code
_entity_poly.pdbx_strand_id
1 'polypeptide(L)'
;MIAGSLLPYQIVGDAIPASLTGVVGDAARGRAIVVDRRLGACLLCHSGPFSEEKFQGNLAPDLWGVGSRWSTGQMRLRLVDAGRLNPDTIMPPYYRVEGLTRVSAAWRGTPILTAEQVEDVVAFLTTLRD
;
A
#
# COMPACT_ATOMS: atom_id res chain seq x y z
N MET A 1 0.30 20.56 8.86
CA MET A 1 1.25 19.43 8.75
C MET A 1 2.27 19.76 7.68
N ILE A 2 3.51 19.44 7.93
CA ILE A 2 4.58 19.62 6.93
C ILE A 2 4.40 18.50 5.87
N ALA A 3 4.40 18.89 4.59
CA ALA A 3 4.32 17.94 3.51
C ALA A 3 5.47 16.93 3.61
N GLY A 4 5.19 15.65 3.44
CA GLY A 4 6.17 14.58 3.51
C GLY A 4 6.51 14.07 4.90
N SER A 5 5.96 14.68 5.96
CA SER A 5 6.17 14.17 7.32
C SER A 5 5.50 12.82 7.49
N LEU A 6 6.25 11.85 8.02
CA LEU A 6 5.72 10.52 8.30
C LEU A 6 5.27 10.42 9.75
N LEU A 7 4.15 9.74 9.98
CA LEU A 7 3.75 9.35 11.32
C LEU A 7 4.60 8.17 11.77
N PRO A 8 5.01 8.14 13.04
CA PRO A 8 5.81 7.02 13.53
C PRO A 8 5.02 5.72 13.53
N TYR A 9 5.70 4.62 13.29
CA TYR A 9 5.11 3.30 13.38
C TYR A 9 6.14 2.32 13.91
N GLN A 10 5.67 1.18 14.38
CA GLN A 10 6.53 0.13 14.94
C GLN A 10 6.32 -1.17 14.19
N ILE A 11 7.42 -1.75 13.72
CA ILE A 11 7.40 -3.06 13.08
C ILE A 11 7.57 -4.13 14.17
N VAL A 12 6.69 -5.12 14.15
CA VAL A 12 6.76 -6.28 15.04
C VAL A 12 6.72 -7.52 14.14
N GLY A 13 7.86 -8.21 14.03
CA GLY A 13 7.98 -9.34 13.11
C GLY A 13 7.79 -8.88 11.65
N ASP A 14 6.80 -9.44 10.98
CA ASP A 14 6.48 -9.13 9.58
C ASP A 14 5.26 -8.21 9.45
N ALA A 15 4.99 -7.42 10.49
CA ALA A 15 3.76 -6.62 10.56
C ALA A 15 4.00 -5.25 11.18
N ILE A 16 3.12 -4.31 10.83
CA ILE A 16 2.90 -3.08 11.58
C ILE A 16 1.50 -3.21 12.20
N PRO A 17 1.42 -3.65 13.48
CA PRO A 17 0.12 -4.03 14.04
C PRO A 17 -0.86 -2.88 14.20
N ALA A 18 -0.37 -1.68 14.51
CA ALA A 18 -1.22 -0.52 14.78
C ALA A 18 -1.48 0.27 13.50
N SER A 19 -2.71 0.77 13.34
CA SER A 19 -3.04 1.71 12.28
C SER A 19 -2.10 2.92 12.33
N LEU A 20 -1.64 3.39 11.18
CA LEU A 20 -0.77 4.58 11.11
C LEU A 20 -1.47 5.82 11.65
N THR A 21 -2.78 5.91 11.47
CA THR A 21 -3.59 7.06 11.90
C THR A 21 -4.28 6.84 13.24
N GLY A 22 -4.22 5.62 13.78
CA GLY A 22 -4.95 5.25 15.00
C GLY A 22 -6.41 4.88 14.78
N VAL A 23 -6.90 4.99 13.54
CA VAL A 23 -8.29 4.64 13.19
C VAL A 23 -8.32 3.71 11.98
N VAL A 24 -9.47 3.07 11.77
CA VAL A 24 -9.67 2.21 10.59
C VAL A 24 -9.93 3.11 9.38
N GLY A 25 -9.35 2.76 8.25
CA GLY A 25 -9.56 3.49 7.00
C GLY A 25 -10.90 3.19 6.35
N ASP A 26 -11.12 3.82 5.21
CA ASP A 26 -12.35 3.68 4.42
C ASP A 26 -12.11 2.78 3.22
N ALA A 27 -12.80 1.65 3.16
CA ALA A 27 -12.60 0.65 2.11
C ALA A 27 -12.94 1.18 0.72
N ALA A 28 -13.97 2.01 0.59
CA ALA A 28 -14.35 2.56 -0.71
C ALA A 28 -13.28 3.52 -1.24
N ARG A 29 -12.73 4.37 -0.38
CA ARG A 29 -11.61 5.23 -0.77
C ARG A 29 -10.38 4.39 -1.09
N GLY A 30 -10.15 3.33 -0.34
CA GLY A 30 -9.04 2.41 -0.59
C GLY A 30 -9.12 1.76 -1.97
N ARG A 31 -10.31 1.31 -2.36
CA ARG A 31 -10.51 0.75 -3.68
C ARG A 31 -10.19 1.76 -4.79
N ALA A 32 -10.64 2.99 -4.62
CA ALA A 32 -10.36 4.05 -5.59
C ALA A 32 -8.85 4.29 -5.75
N ILE A 33 -8.09 4.21 -4.65
CA ILE A 33 -6.64 4.36 -4.68
C ILE A 33 -5.97 3.19 -5.41
N VAL A 34 -6.42 1.96 -5.14
CA VAL A 34 -5.87 0.75 -5.75
C VAL A 34 -5.98 0.78 -7.27
N VAL A 35 -7.13 1.21 -7.79
CA VAL A 35 -7.35 1.25 -9.24
C VAL A 35 -6.81 2.52 -9.89
N ASP A 36 -6.47 3.54 -9.13
CA ASP A 36 -5.96 4.80 -9.67
C ASP A 36 -4.50 4.65 -10.08
N ARG A 37 -4.22 4.82 -11.36
CA ARG A 37 -2.87 4.67 -11.92
C ARG A 37 -1.91 5.78 -11.49
N ARG A 38 -2.42 6.86 -10.92
CA ARG A 38 -1.61 7.99 -10.43
C ARG A 38 -1.29 7.89 -8.95
N LEU A 39 -2.01 7.04 -8.21
CA LEU A 39 -1.84 6.87 -6.77
C LEU A 39 -1.25 5.51 -6.44
N GLY A 40 -2.09 4.53 -6.16
CA GLY A 40 -1.61 3.20 -5.80
C GLY A 40 -0.98 2.47 -6.96
N ALA A 41 -1.60 2.58 -8.12
CA ALA A 41 -1.15 1.94 -9.36
C ALA A 41 -0.94 0.42 -9.18
N CYS A 42 -1.71 -0.19 -8.29
CA CYS A 42 -1.53 -1.60 -7.93
C CYS A 42 -1.76 -2.52 -9.12
N LEU A 43 -2.68 -2.15 -10.01
CA LEU A 43 -3.04 -2.98 -11.15
C LEU A 43 -2.02 -2.95 -12.28
N LEU A 44 -0.95 -2.15 -12.16
CA LEU A 44 0.18 -2.27 -13.07
C LEU A 44 0.88 -3.62 -12.92
N CYS A 45 0.84 -4.22 -11.73
CA CYS A 45 1.49 -5.48 -11.42
C CYS A 45 0.52 -6.56 -10.98
N HIS A 46 -0.53 -6.19 -10.24
CA HIS A 46 -1.51 -7.12 -9.70
C HIS A 46 -2.77 -7.18 -10.55
N SER A 47 -3.41 -8.33 -10.54
CA SER A 47 -4.79 -8.48 -11.00
C SER A 47 -5.71 -8.55 -9.79
N GLY A 48 -7.03 -8.50 -10.02
CA GLY A 48 -8.01 -8.61 -8.95
C GLY A 48 -9.45 -8.49 -9.46
N PRO A 49 -10.43 -8.44 -8.54
CA PRO A 49 -11.85 -8.41 -8.90
C PRO A 49 -12.31 -7.01 -9.32
N PHE A 50 -11.73 -6.50 -10.40
CA PHE A 50 -11.99 -5.16 -10.92
C PHE A 50 -12.44 -5.29 -12.37
N SER A 51 -13.71 -5.68 -12.57
CA SER A 51 -14.23 -5.99 -13.90
C SER A 51 -14.24 -4.78 -14.84
N GLU A 52 -14.28 -3.56 -14.28
CA GLU A 52 -14.23 -2.34 -15.06
C GLU A 52 -12.83 -2.02 -15.60
N GLU A 53 -11.79 -2.65 -15.04
CA GLU A 53 -10.41 -2.42 -15.43
C GLU A 53 -9.97 -3.49 -16.43
N LYS A 54 -9.79 -3.08 -17.68
CA LYS A 54 -9.46 -4.00 -18.78
C LYS A 54 -8.01 -4.48 -18.75
N PHE A 55 -7.10 -3.63 -18.25
CA PHE A 55 -5.66 -3.91 -18.30
C PHE A 55 -5.14 -4.07 -16.86
N GLN A 56 -5.02 -5.32 -16.45
CA GLN A 56 -4.49 -5.66 -15.13
C GLN A 56 -3.19 -6.43 -15.31
N GLY A 57 -2.22 -6.17 -14.42
CA GLY A 57 -0.91 -6.80 -14.49
C GLY A 57 -0.93 -8.26 -14.04
N ASN A 58 0.16 -8.95 -14.33
CA ASN A 58 0.34 -10.32 -13.90
C ASN A 58 1.75 -10.57 -13.34
N LEU A 59 2.46 -9.51 -13.00
CA LEU A 59 3.80 -9.61 -12.41
C LEU A 59 3.76 -9.94 -10.92
N ALA A 60 2.62 -9.70 -10.27
CA ALA A 60 2.41 -9.94 -8.85
C ALA A 60 1.14 -10.77 -8.66
N PRO A 61 0.94 -11.39 -7.48
CA PRO A 61 -0.22 -12.23 -7.24
C PRO A 61 -1.54 -11.50 -7.38
N ASP A 62 -2.59 -12.23 -7.76
CA ASP A 62 -3.95 -11.71 -7.77
C ASP A 62 -4.34 -11.26 -6.36
N LEU A 63 -5.00 -10.11 -6.27
CA LEU A 63 -5.37 -9.53 -4.98
C LEU A 63 -6.56 -10.24 -4.33
N TRP A 64 -7.34 -11.01 -5.09
CA TRP A 64 -8.45 -11.75 -4.51
C TRP A 64 -7.94 -12.72 -3.44
N GLY A 65 -8.58 -12.72 -2.29
CA GLY A 65 -8.20 -13.59 -1.19
C GLY A 65 -7.09 -13.02 -0.31
N VAL A 66 -6.54 -11.85 -0.63
CA VAL A 66 -5.44 -11.27 0.17
C VAL A 66 -5.85 -11.04 1.61
N GLY A 67 -7.12 -10.67 1.86
CA GLY A 67 -7.65 -10.48 3.21
C GLY A 67 -7.75 -11.75 4.02
N SER A 68 -7.77 -12.92 3.36
CA SER A 68 -7.73 -14.21 4.02
C SER A 68 -6.31 -14.69 4.28
N ARG A 69 -5.35 -14.29 3.45
CA ARG A 69 -3.96 -14.71 3.57
C ARG A 69 -3.16 -13.91 4.60
N TRP A 70 -3.44 -12.63 4.72
CA TRP A 70 -2.63 -11.71 5.53
C TRP A 70 -3.48 -10.95 6.52
N SER A 71 -2.91 -10.70 7.71
CA SER A 71 -3.52 -9.79 8.69
C SER A 71 -3.40 -8.35 8.21
N THR A 72 -4.17 -7.43 8.83
CA THR A 72 -4.07 -6.01 8.51
C THR A 72 -2.65 -5.48 8.74
N GLY A 73 -2.00 -5.91 9.82
CA GLY A 73 -0.63 -5.49 10.12
C GLY A 73 0.37 -6.01 9.10
N GLN A 74 0.20 -7.22 8.61
CA GLN A 74 1.07 -7.78 7.57
C GLN A 74 0.88 -7.04 6.25
N MET A 75 -0.36 -6.75 5.87
CA MET A 75 -0.65 -5.95 4.68
C MET A 75 -0.09 -4.55 4.81
N ARG A 76 -0.23 -3.95 5.99
CA ARG A 76 0.28 -2.60 6.24
C ARG A 76 1.77 -2.49 6.02
N LEU A 77 2.56 -3.44 6.54
CA LEU A 77 4.01 -3.42 6.31
C LEU A 77 4.34 -3.58 4.83
N ARG A 78 3.61 -4.44 4.10
CA ARG A 78 3.83 -4.63 2.67
C ARG A 78 3.56 -3.36 1.86
N LEU A 79 2.61 -2.56 2.28
CA LEU A 79 2.33 -1.27 1.65
C LEU A 79 3.35 -0.21 2.06
N VAL A 80 3.67 -0.15 3.34
CA VAL A 80 4.56 0.87 3.86
C VAL A 80 5.96 0.69 3.29
N ASP A 81 6.51 -0.52 3.35
CA ASP A 81 7.88 -0.79 2.93
C ASP A 81 8.10 -2.28 2.70
N ALA A 82 7.64 -2.78 1.56
CA ALA A 82 7.76 -4.20 1.23
C ALA A 82 9.22 -4.66 1.17
N GLY A 83 10.15 -3.76 0.90
CA GLY A 83 11.58 -4.07 0.86
C GLY A 83 12.15 -4.56 2.20
N ARG A 84 11.46 -4.26 3.30
CA ARG A 84 11.85 -4.78 4.62
C ARG A 84 11.66 -6.30 4.71
N LEU A 85 10.73 -6.84 3.94
CA LEU A 85 10.44 -8.28 3.90
C LEU A 85 11.17 -8.97 2.76
N ASN A 86 11.31 -8.29 1.64
CA ASN A 86 11.99 -8.80 0.45
C ASN A 86 12.76 -7.67 -0.22
N PRO A 87 14.09 -7.59 -0.01
CA PRO A 87 14.89 -6.51 -0.61
C PRO A 87 14.86 -6.46 -2.14
N ASP A 88 14.52 -7.58 -2.79
CA ASP A 88 14.46 -7.66 -4.24
C ASP A 88 13.08 -7.34 -4.82
N THR A 89 12.13 -6.93 -3.98
CA THR A 89 10.78 -6.63 -4.45
C THR A 89 10.77 -5.44 -5.40
N ILE A 90 9.90 -5.52 -6.42
CA ILE A 90 9.62 -4.38 -7.29
C ILE A 90 8.46 -3.53 -6.77
N MET A 91 7.78 -3.99 -5.72
CA MET A 91 6.69 -3.23 -5.11
C MET A 91 7.26 -1.99 -4.43
N PRO A 92 6.78 -0.78 -4.78
CA PRO A 92 7.34 0.43 -4.20
C PRO A 92 6.99 0.59 -2.72
N PRO A 93 7.86 1.24 -1.93
CA PRO A 93 7.53 1.59 -0.55
C PRO A 93 6.62 2.82 -0.55
N TYR A 94 5.34 2.61 -0.33
CA TYR A 94 4.34 3.68 -0.45
C TYR A 94 4.43 4.71 0.66
N TYR A 95 5.08 4.38 1.78
CA TYR A 95 5.15 5.28 2.94
C TYR A 95 6.57 5.40 3.46
N ARG A 96 7.50 5.67 2.56
CA ARG A 96 8.90 5.90 2.87
C ARG A 96 9.43 7.05 2.03
N VAL A 97 10.28 7.90 2.61
CA VAL A 97 10.86 9.04 1.91
C VAL A 97 12.38 9.00 1.87
N GLU A 98 13.01 8.16 2.69
CA GLU A 98 14.46 8.03 2.78
C GLU A 98 14.95 6.79 2.03
N GLY A 99 16.21 6.82 1.58
CA GLY A 99 16.84 5.69 0.93
C GLY A 99 16.29 5.38 -0.45
N LEU A 100 15.55 6.30 -1.06
CA LEU A 100 15.00 6.14 -2.39
C LEU A 100 15.97 6.69 -3.44
N THR A 101 15.95 6.08 -4.64
CA THR A 101 16.74 6.54 -5.77
C THR A 101 15.82 7.03 -6.89
N ARG A 102 16.34 7.95 -7.71
CA ARG A 102 15.63 8.44 -8.90
C ARG A 102 14.28 9.07 -8.61
N VAL A 103 14.15 9.70 -7.44
CA VAL A 103 12.94 10.43 -7.09
C VAL A 103 13.01 11.83 -7.68
N SER A 104 11.96 12.25 -8.39
CA SER A 104 11.92 13.61 -8.93
C SER A 104 11.90 14.63 -7.80
N ALA A 105 12.40 15.84 -8.08
CA ALA A 105 12.50 16.90 -7.06
C ALA A 105 11.14 17.22 -6.45
N ALA A 106 10.06 17.15 -7.24
CA ALA A 106 8.70 17.44 -6.77
C ALA A 106 8.21 16.45 -5.71
N TRP A 107 8.76 15.23 -5.68
CA TRP A 107 8.32 14.15 -4.79
C TRP A 107 9.28 13.85 -3.65
N ARG A 108 10.44 14.49 -3.62
CA ARG A 108 11.41 14.29 -2.54
C ARG A 108 10.83 14.72 -1.20
N GLY A 109 10.95 13.85 -0.20
CA GLY A 109 10.42 14.10 1.14
C GLY A 109 8.91 13.90 1.25
N THR A 110 8.26 13.39 0.19
CA THR A 110 6.82 13.13 0.18
C THR A 110 6.59 11.65 -0.09
N PRO A 111 5.82 10.94 0.75
CA PRO A 111 5.49 9.53 0.47
C PRO A 111 4.55 9.45 -0.74
N ILE A 112 4.50 8.28 -1.38
CA ILE A 112 3.58 8.03 -2.50
C ILE A 112 2.13 8.13 -2.01
N LEU A 113 1.84 7.55 -0.84
CA LEU A 113 0.53 7.63 -0.19
C LEU A 113 0.68 8.29 1.17
N THR A 114 -0.34 9.01 1.60
CA THR A 114 -0.42 9.51 2.97
C THR A 114 -0.73 8.37 3.92
N ALA A 115 -0.53 8.58 5.23
CA ALA A 115 -0.91 7.60 6.24
C ALA A 115 -2.38 7.23 6.13
N GLU A 116 -3.25 8.21 5.92
CA GLU A 116 -4.68 8.01 5.76
C GLU A 116 -4.99 7.14 4.54
N GLN A 117 -4.31 7.41 3.42
CA GLN A 117 -4.48 6.62 2.20
C GLN A 117 -3.99 5.18 2.37
N VAL A 118 -2.89 4.96 3.08
CA VAL A 118 -2.43 3.61 3.41
C VAL A 118 -3.50 2.85 4.19
N GLU A 119 -4.09 3.49 5.21
CA GLU A 119 -5.13 2.84 6.00
C GLU A 119 -6.40 2.58 5.20
N ASP A 120 -6.75 3.45 4.26
CA ASP A 120 -7.87 3.21 3.35
C ASP A 120 -7.62 1.98 2.49
N VAL A 121 -6.41 1.84 1.93
CA VAL A 121 -6.05 0.67 1.12
C VAL A 121 -6.06 -0.60 1.97
N VAL A 122 -5.52 -0.57 3.19
CA VAL A 122 -5.56 -1.72 4.11
C VAL A 122 -7.01 -2.13 4.35
N ALA A 123 -7.88 -1.16 4.65
CA ALA A 123 -9.30 -1.44 4.88
C ALA A 123 -9.95 -2.11 3.68
N PHE A 124 -9.65 -1.65 2.46
CA PHE A 124 -10.17 -2.28 1.25
C PHE A 124 -9.63 -3.70 1.06
N LEU A 125 -8.32 -3.89 1.19
CA LEU A 125 -7.71 -5.21 0.96
C LEU A 125 -8.24 -6.27 1.95
N THR A 126 -8.59 -5.88 3.17
CA THR A 126 -9.18 -6.82 4.12
C THR A 126 -10.54 -7.35 3.67
N THR A 127 -11.24 -6.64 2.77
CA THR A 127 -12.53 -7.09 2.22
C THR A 127 -12.36 -8.17 1.15
N LEU A 128 -11.16 -8.34 0.59
CA LEU A 128 -10.90 -9.31 -0.47
C LEU A 128 -10.63 -10.69 0.13
N ARG A 129 -11.69 -11.31 0.60
CA ARG A 129 -11.62 -12.62 1.26
C ARG A 129 -12.30 -13.68 0.39
N ASP A 130 -11.64 -14.82 0.23
CA ASP A 130 -12.17 -15.97 -0.48
C ASP A 130 -12.93 -16.93 0.43
#